data_752e6434a42e744632fddd32f09f3719
#
_entry.id   752e6434a42e744632fddd32f09f3719
#
_cell.length_a   1.000
_cell.length_b   1.000
_cell.length_c   1.000
_cell.angle_alpha   90.00
_cell.angle_beta   90.00
_cell.angle_gamma   90.00
#
_symmetry.space_group_name_H-M   'P 1'
#
loop_
_entity.id
_entity.type
_entity.pdbx_description
1 polymer ?
#
loop_
_entity_poly.entity_id
_entity_poly.type
_entity_poly.pdbx_seq_one_letter_code
_entity_poly.pdbx_strand_id
1 'polypeptide(L)'
;MSPSGDRSTLHAPPLWRQLQLAARLLRGVQSGHSLTAQLQDVDGAMRPGVQALVFRALRWWGLARALRSQLAPRSPAALPDALLCTALGLLSSQDPPAYAPFTLVDQAVEAAKRDPAMRSSAAFLNACLRRFLREREPLLRQALHGDLAARWNHPPWWVERLQSDHPTAWAAILASAQQPAPMDLRVNTARSTVDALRQRLSAAGMQSTACTGAAVRLARPRPVQEIPGFAAGEVSVQSAAAQLAAPLLLRGL
;
A
#
# COMPACT_ATOMS: atom_id res chain seq x y z
N MET A 1 31.41 35.79 3.46
CA MET A 1 30.77 35.27 2.23
C MET A 1 30.31 33.86 2.52
N SER A 2 29.03 33.69 2.86
CA SER A 2 28.43 32.38 3.10
C SER A 2 27.86 31.86 1.78
N PRO A 3 28.09 30.62 1.39
CA PRO A 3 27.47 30.08 0.20
C PRO A 3 26.01 29.75 0.53
N SER A 4 25.10 30.48 -0.09
CA SER A 4 23.67 30.14 -0.16
C SER A 4 23.53 28.80 -0.85
N GLY A 5 23.31 27.74 -0.07
CA GLY A 5 22.94 26.43 -0.61
C GLY A 5 21.63 26.53 -1.34
N ASP A 6 21.68 26.41 -2.65
CA ASP A 6 20.53 26.23 -3.54
C ASP A 6 19.73 25.00 -3.11
N ARG A 7 18.66 25.21 -2.34
CA ARG A 7 17.63 24.21 -2.15
C ARG A 7 16.82 24.16 -3.43
N SER A 8 17.36 23.44 -4.43
CA SER A 8 16.56 23.07 -5.58
C SER A 8 15.29 22.42 -5.04
N THR A 9 14.18 23.09 -5.21
CA THR A 9 12.83 22.59 -4.92
C THR A 9 12.62 21.38 -5.81
N LEU A 10 12.94 20.19 -5.28
CA LEU A 10 12.63 18.91 -5.94
C LEU A 10 11.10 18.88 -6.07
N HIS A 11 10.59 19.33 -7.19
CA HIS A 11 9.17 19.19 -7.51
C HIS A 11 8.83 17.71 -7.46
N ALA A 12 7.87 17.35 -6.59
CA ALA A 12 7.40 15.97 -6.49
C ALA A 12 7.00 15.47 -7.90
N PRO A 13 7.39 14.25 -8.27
CA PRO A 13 7.05 13.72 -9.59
C PRO A 13 5.55 13.79 -9.86
N PRO A 14 5.10 14.16 -11.07
CA PRO A 14 3.68 14.36 -11.36
C PRO A 14 2.89 13.07 -11.16
N LEU A 15 1.69 13.19 -10.57
CA LEU A 15 0.86 12.05 -10.18
C LEU A 15 0.47 11.17 -11.39
N TRP A 16 0.18 11.76 -12.56
CA TRP A 16 -0.13 10.98 -13.76
C TRP A 16 0.98 10.01 -14.13
N ARG A 17 2.27 10.42 -13.98
CA ARG A 17 3.42 9.56 -14.28
C ARG A 17 3.57 8.44 -13.25
N GLN A 18 3.30 8.73 -11.98
CA GLN A 18 3.28 7.72 -10.92
C GLN A 18 2.17 6.69 -11.16
N LEU A 19 0.97 7.13 -11.60
CA LEU A 19 -0.14 6.25 -11.93
C LEU A 19 0.15 5.36 -13.14
N GLN A 20 0.83 5.87 -14.18
CA GLN A 20 1.29 5.04 -15.30
C GLN A 20 2.19 3.90 -14.83
N LEU A 21 3.20 4.23 -14.01
CA LEU A 21 4.11 3.22 -13.48
C LEU A 21 3.39 2.25 -12.55
N ALA A 22 2.53 2.73 -11.66
CA ALA A 22 1.73 1.87 -10.78
C ALA A 22 0.87 0.87 -11.58
N ALA A 23 0.20 1.32 -12.65
CA ALA A 23 -0.58 0.44 -13.51
C ALA A 23 0.29 -0.63 -14.20
N ARG A 24 1.49 -0.27 -14.66
CA ARG A 24 2.43 -1.22 -15.28
C ARG A 24 2.91 -2.27 -14.28
N LEU A 25 3.27 -1.85 -13.06
CA LEU A 25 3.69 -2.75 -11.98
C LEU A 25 2.55 -3.70 -11.60
N LEU A 26 1.33 -3.20 -11.44
CA LEU A 26 0.16 -4.03 -11.12
C LEU A 26 -0.17 -5.02 -12.23
N ARG A 27 -0.07 -4.61 -13.50
CA ARG A 27 -0.15 -5.55 -14.63
C ARG A 27 0.92 -6.63 -14.56
N GLY A 28 2.17 -6.26 -14.22
CA GLY A 28 3.26 -7.22 -14.03
C GLY A 28 2.95 -8.23 -12.92
N VAL A 29 2.43 -7.77 -11.78
CA VAL A 29 1.99 -8.65 -10.67
C VAL A 29 0.90 -9.61 -11.13
N GLN A 30 -0.09 -9.14 -11.90
CA GLN A 30 -1.13 -10.00 -12.47
C GLN A 30 -0.60 -11.06 -13.43
N SER A 31 0.53 -10.78 -14.08
CA SER A 31 1.23 -11.72 -14.97
C SER A 31 2.24 -12.61 -14.21
N GLY A 32 2.24 -12.59 -12.86
CA GLY A 32 3.10 -13.43 -12.02
C GLY A 32 4.49 -12.84 -11.71
N HIS A 33 4.78 -11.60 -12.09
CA HIS A 33 6.06 -10.97 -11.79
C HIS A 33 6.13 -10.47 -10.35
N SER A 34 7.29 -10.60 -9.72
CA SER A 34 7.53 -10.07 -8.37
C SER A 34 7.46 -8.55 -8.34
N LEU A 35 6.59 -7.99 -7.49
CA LEU A 35 6.52 -6.54 -7.30
C LEU A 35 7.85 -5.97 -6.75
N THR A 36 8.51 -6.69 -5.85
CA THR A 36 9.80 -6.26 -5.28
C THR A 36 10.86 -6.08 -6.35
N ALA A 37 10.97 -7.04 -7.27
CA ALA A 37 11.91 -6.95 -8.39
C ALA A 37 11.55 -5.77 -9.29
N GLN A 38 10.29 -5.63 -9.69
CA GLN A 38 9.85 -4.52 -10.54
C GLN A 38 10.08 -3.13 -9.91
N LEU A 39 9.92 -3.00 -8.58
CA LEU A 39 10.17 -1.74 -7.87
C LEU A 39 11.65 -1.34 -7.86
N GLN A 40 12.58 -2.28 -8.00
CA GLN A 40 14.02 -1.96 -8.10
C GLN A 40 14.36 -1.20 -9.37
N ASP A 41 13.60 -1.45 -10.45
CA ASP A 41 13.80 -0.81 -11.75
C ASP A 41 13.14 0.58 -11.84
N VAL A 42 12.35 0.97 -10.82
CA VAL A 42 11.73 2.30 -10.76
C VAL A 42 12.77 3.33 -10.30
N ASP A 43 12.86 4.44 -11.04
CA ASP A 43 13.68 5.59 -10.67
C ASP A 43 13.53 5.99 -9.20
N GLY A 44 14.64 6.28 -8.52
CA GLY A 44 14.67 6.56 -7.09
C GLY A 44 13.74 7.68 -6.64
N ALA A 45 13.61 8.74 -7.45
CA ALA A 45 12.73 9.87 -7.15
C ALA A 45 11.25 9.51 -7.28
N MET A 46 10.90 8.55 -8.16
CA MET A 46 9.54 8.08 -8.40
C MET A 46 9.13 6.97 -7.42
N ARG A 47 10.08 6.15 -6.98
CA ARG A 47 9.83 4.90 -6.24
C ARG A 47 8.94 5.06 -5.01
N PRO A 48 9.16 6.03 -4.08
CA PRO A 48 8.33 6.14 -2.88
C PRO A 48 6.86 6.37 -3.21
N GLY A 49 6.57 7.28 -4.14
CA GLY A 49 5.20 7.59 -4.55
C GLY A 49 4.52 6.44 -5.29
N VAL A 50 5.22 5.82 -6.23
CA VAL A 50 4.73 4.65 -6.97
C VAL A 50 4.46 3.48 -6.03
N GLN A 51 5.38 3.19 -5.12
CA GLN A 51 5.22 2.12 -4.12
C GLN A 51 3.99 2.35 -3.22
N ALA A 52 3.79 3.59 -2.75
CA ALA A 52 2.62 3.94 -1.94
C ALA A 52 1.31 3.71 -2.70
N LEU A 53 1.24 4.12 -3.96
CA LEU A 53 0.06 3.93 -4.82
C LEU A 53 -0.21 2.44 -5.07
N VAL A 54 0.83 1.66 -5.42
CA VAL A 54 0.69 0.22 -5.71
C VAL A 54 0.25 -0.54 -4.48
N PHE A 55 0.87 -0.34 -3.32
CA PHE A 55 0.50 -1.05 -2.10
C PHE A 55 -0.92 -0.71 -1.66
N ARG A 56 -1.34 0.54 -1.82
CA ARG A 56 -2.72 0.93 -1.53
C ARG A 56 -3.69 0.30 -2.51
N ALA A 57 -3.43 0.33 -3.82
CA ALA A 57 -4.27 -0.30 -4.83
C ALA A 57 -4.38 -1.81 -4.63
N LEU A 58 -3.29 -2.50 -4.26
CA LEU A 58 -3.30 -3.93 -3.98
C LEU A 58 -4.17 -4.30 -2.77
N ARG A 59 -4.17 -3.49 -1.70
CA ARG A 59 -5.05 -3.74 -0.55
C ARG A 59 -6.53 -3.70 -0.90
N TRP A 60 -6.91 -2.94 -1.91
CA TRP A 60 -8.30 -2.79 -2.36
C TRP A 60 -8.56 -3.45 -3.72
N TRP A 61 -7.69 -4.40 -4.10
CA TRP A 61 -7.69 -5.01 -5.44
C TRP A 61 -8.96 -5.81 -5.72
N GLY A 62 -9.43 -6.60 -4.77
CA GLY A 62 -10.66 -7.39 -4.91
C GLY A 62 -11.86 -6.50 -5.20
N LEU A 63 -12.04 -5.45 -4.39
CA LEU A 63 -13.12 -4.47 -4.56
C LEU A 63 -12.96 -3.70 -5.89
N ALA A 64 -11.76 -3.28 -6.24
CA ALA A 64 -11.51 -2.58 -7.49
C ALA A 64 -11.90 -3.42 -8.72
N ARG A 65 -11.61 -4.72 -8.72
CA ARG A 65 -11.99 -5.64 -9.79
C ARG A 65 -13.50 -5.83 -9.89
N ALA A 66 -14.20 -5.98 -8.77
CA ALA A 66 -15.65 -6.09 -8.75
C ALA A 66 -16.32 -4.81 -9.29
N LEU A 67 -15.86 -3.65 -8.85
CA LEU A 67 -16.33 -2.35 -9.37
C LEU A 67 -16.05 -2.19 -10.86
N ARG A 68 -14.85 -2.58 -11.32
CA ARG A 68 -14.49 -2.56 -12.73
C ARG A 68 -15.44 -3.44 -13.55
N SER A 69 -15.80 -4.62 -13.08
CA SER A 69 -16.73 -5.52 -13.79
C SER A 69 -18.14 -4.92 -13.92
N GLN A 70 -18.61 -4.16 -12.94
CA GLN A 70 -19.89 -3.44 -13.01
C GLN A 70 -19.83 -2.23 -13.95
N LEU A 71 -18.71 -1.50 -13.96
CA LEU A 71 -18.53 -0.32 -14.80
C LEU A 71 -18.20 -0.66 -16.25
N ALA A 72 -17.53 -1.78 -16.48
CA ALA A 72 -17.06 -2.25 -17.77
C ALA A 72 -17.28 -3.77 -17.90
N PRO A 73 -18.47 -4.24 -18.32
CA PRO A 73 -18.75 -5.66 -18.47
C PRO A 73 -17.81 -6.37 -19.45
N ARG A 74 -17.34 -5.67 -20.49
CA ARG A 74 -16.27 -6.15 -21.37
C ARG A 74 -14.93 -5.66 -20.80
N SER A 75 -14.00 -6.61 -20.60
CA SER A 75 -12.66 -6.25 -20.12
C SER A 75 -11.93 -5.39 -21.14
N PRO A 76 -11.39 -4.24 -20.72
CA PRO A 76 -10.51 -3.44 -21.57
C PRO A 76 -9.19 -4.17 -21.86
N ALA A 77 -8.33 -3.58 -22.70
CA ALA A 77 -6.95 -4.05 -22.84
C ALA A 77 -6.21 -4.02 -21.50
N ALA A 78 -5.26 -4.93 -21.30
CA ALA A 78 -4.67 -5.22 -19.98
C ALA A 78 -4.09 -3.99 -19.24
N LEU A 79 -3.45 -3.06 -19.95
CA LEU A 79 -2.85 -1.89 -19.29
C LEU A 79 -3.89 -0.82 -18.92
N PRO A 80 -4.86 -0.42 -19.78
CA PRO A 80 -6.00 0.39 -19.38
C PRO A 80 -6.82 -0.23 -18.24
N ASP A 81 -7.02 -1.56 -18.23
CA ASP A 81 -7.71 -2.27 -17.15
C ASP A 81 -6.96 -2.11 -15.82
N ALA A 82 -5.64 -2.31 -15.84
CA ALA A 82 -4.80 -2.12 -14.65
C ALA A 82 -4.85 -0.67 -14.13
N LEU A 83 -4.84 0.33 -15.01
CA LEU A 83 -4.97 1.73 -14.62
C LEU A 83 -6.34 2.03 -14.02
N LEU A 84 -7.43 1.51 -14.61
CA LEU A 84 -8.78 1.66 -14.08
C LEU A 84 -8.91 1.03 -12.70
N CYS A 85 -8.46 -0.21 -12.53
CA CYS A 85 -8.46 -0.90 -11.24
C CYS A 85 -7.58 -0.18 -10.20
N THR A 86 -6.42 0.36 -10.60
CA THR A 86 -5.58 1.18 -9.73
C THR A 86 -6.36 2.40 -9.20
N ALA A 87 -6.97 3.17 -10.10
CA ALA A 87 -7.73 4.36 -9.72
C ALA A 87 -8.96 4.00 -8.85
N LEU A 88 -9.70 2.94 -9.19
CA LEU A 88 -10.83 2.46 -8.39
C LEU A 88 -10.40 1.99 -7.00
N GLY A 89 -9.29 1.27 -6.87
CA GLY A 89 -8.74 0.86 -5.57
C GLY A 89 -8.36 2.05 -4.69
N LEU A 90 -7.74 3.07 -5.28
CA LEU A 90 -7.40 4.31 -4.58
C LEU A 90 -8.62 5.11 -4.16
N LEU A 91 -9.66 5.18 -5.02
CA LEU A 91 -10.92 5.88 -4.74
C LEU A 91 -11.79 5.15 -3.70
N SER A 92 -11.69 3.82 -3.62
CA SER A 92 -12.49 2.99 -2.71
C SER A 92 -11.82 2.76 -1.36
N SER A 93 -10.55 3.10 -1.23
CA SER A 93 -9.78 2.95 0.01
C SER A 93 -10.46 3.68 1.17
N GLN A 94 -10.51 3.01 2.33
CA GLN A 94 -10.96 3.60 3.59
C GLN A 94 -9.85 4.40 4.29
N ASP A 95 -8.60 4.28 3.83
CA ASP A 95 -7.51 5.12 4.31
C ASP A 95 -7.78 6.60 4.00
N PRO A 96 -7.29 7.54 4.79
CA PRO A 96 -7.37 8.96 4.46
C PRO A 96 -6.91 9.21 3.02
N PRO A 97 -7.70 9.90 2.19
CA PRO A 97 -7.37 10.11 0.79
C PRO A 97 -6.11 10.96 0.67
N ALA A 98 -5.10 10.46 -0.04
CA ALA A 98 -3.88 11.22 -0.35
C ALA A 98 -4.15 12.32 -1.40
N TYR A 99 -5.21 12.16 -2.19
CA TYR A 99 -5.60 13.07 -3.27
C TYR A 99 -7.11 13.26 -3.28
N ALA A 100 -7.57 14.45 -3.62
CA ALA A 100 -8.99 14.70 -3.86
C ALA A 100 -9.50 13.77 -4.99
N PRO A 101 -10.73 13.22 -4.88
CA PRO A 101 -11.25 12.27 -5.88
C PRO A 101 -11.21 12.78 -7.31
N PHE A 102 -11.58 14.05 -7.54
CA PHE A 102 -11.53 14.65 -8.87
C PHE A 102 -10.10 14.80 -9.40
N THR A 103 -9.15 15.16 -8.56
CA THR A 103 -7.72 15.20 -8.93
C THR A 103 -7.23 13.82 -9.35
N LEU A 104 -7.59 12.77 -8.61
CA LEU A 104 -7.19 11.42 -8.95
C LEU A 104 -7.76 10.97 -10.29
N VAL A 105 -9.04 11.28 -10.55
CA VAL A 105 -9.68 10.99 -11.85
C VAL A 105 -8.99 11.73 -12.99
N ASP A 106 -8.76 13.03 -12.84
CA ASP A 106 -8.08 13.84 -13.84
C ASP A 106 -6.69 13.30 -14.16
N GLN A 107 -5.90 13.00 -13.14
CA GLN A 107 -4.55 12.50 -13.28
C GLN A 107 -4.50 11.06 -13.85
N ALA A 108 -5.49 10.22 -13.58
CA ALA A 108 -5.61 8.91 -14.20
C ALA A 108 -5.94 9.02 -15.71
N VAL A 109 -6.81 9.96 -16.07
CA VAL A 109 -7.13 10.23 -17.49
C VAL A 109 -5.93 10.83 -18.20
N GLU A 110 -5.20 11.74 -17.56
CA GLU A 110 -3.97 12.32 -18.11
C GLU A 110 -2.87 11.25 -18.29
N ALA A 111 -2.75 10.32 -17.34
CA ALA A 111 -1.88 9.16 -17.46
C ALA A 111 -2.19 8.36 -18.73
N ALA A 112 -3.47 8.10 -19.01
CA ALA A 112 -3.86 7.39 -20.22
C ALA A 112 -3.57 8.19 -21.49
N LYS A 113 -3.89 9.48 -21.52
CA LYS A 113 -3.66 10.35 -22.69
C LYS A 113 -2.17 10.42 -23.10
N ARG A 114 -1.28 10.42 -22.12
CA ARG A 114 0.17 10.53 -22.34
C ARG A 114 0.86 9.22 -22.67
N ASP A 115 0.16 8.10 -22.57
CA ASP A 115 0.72 6.79 -22.88
C ASP A 115 0.17 6.27 -24.22
N PRO A 116 1.02 6.03 -25.24
CA PRO A 116 0.56 5.51 -26.54
C PRO A 116 -0.25 4.23 -26.44
N ALA A 117 0.05 3.34 -25.47
CA ALA A 117 -0.66 2.07 -25.26
C ALA A 117 -2.04 2.23 -24.58
N MET A 118 -2.36 3.42 -24.04
CA MET A 118 -3.62 3.68 -23.34
C MET A 118 -4.41 4.85 -23.90
N ARG A 119 -3.84 5.65 -24.81
CA ARG A 119 -4.43 6.90 -25.32
C ARG A 119 -5.84 6.72 -25.86
N SER A 120 -6.07 5.68 -26.64
CA SER A 120 -7.40 5.34 -27.20
C SER A 120 -8.44 5.03 -26.13
N SER A 121 -8.01 4.63 -24.92
CA SER A 121 -8.89 4.28 -23.79
C SER A 121 -9.14 5.46 -22.84
N ALA A 122 -8.57 6.64 -23.04
CA ALA A 122 -8.67 7.76 -22.11
C ALA A 122 -10.13 8.22 -21.89
N ALA A 123 -10.93 8.32 -22.94
CA ALA A 123 -12.34 8.69 -22.86
C ALA A 123 -13.16 7.64 -22.08
N PHE A 124 -12.90 6.37 -22.33
CA PHE A 124 -13.51 5.24 -21.61
C PHE A 124 -13.16 5.27 -20.11
N LEU A 125 -11.89 5.44 -19.77
CA LEU A 125 -11.44 5.57 -18.36
C LEU A 125 -12.13 6.73 -17.65
N ASN A 126 -12.20 7.90 -18.31
CA ASN A 126 -12.91 9.07 -17.77
C ASN A 126 -14.40 8.77 -17.52
N ALA A 127 -15.08 8.12 -18.46
CA ALA A 127 -16.49 7.76 -18.32
C ALA A 127 -16.71 6.82 -17.13
N CYS A 128 -15.91 5.75 -17.00
CA CYS A 128 -15.98 4.80 -15.88
C CYS A 128 -15.73 5.47 -14.53
N LEU A 129 -14.66 6.24 -14.40
CA LEU A 129 -14.29 6.87 -13.13
C LEU A 129 -15.30 7.96 -12.71
N ARG A 130 -15.81 8.76 -13.65
CA ARG A 130 -16.86 9.73 -13.36
C ARG A 130 -18.19 9.06 -13.00
N ARG A 131 -18.54 7.96 -13.66
CA ARG A 131 -19.71 7.16 -13.29
C ARG A 131 -19.55 6.61 -11.88
N PHE A 132 -18.38 6.08 -11.52
CA PHE A 132 -18.10 5.61 -10.16
C PHE A 132 -18.30 6.74 -9.13
N LEU A 133 -17.83 7.96 -9.38
CA LEU A 133 -18.02 9.05 -8.43
C LEU A 133 -19.49 9.44 -8.25
N ARG A 134 -20.31 9.40 -9.32
CA ARG A 134 -21.74 9.71 -9.26
C ARG A 134 -22.57 8.62 -8.58
N GLU A 135 -22.23 7.36 -8.85
CA GLU A 135 -23.00 6.17 -8.43
C GLU A 135 -22.24 5.37 -7.35
N ARG A 136 -21.40 6.03 -6.57
CA ARG A 136 -20.48 5.39 -5.63
C ARG A 136 -21.17 4.41 -4.68
N GLU A 137 -22.21 4.88 -4.00
CA GLU A 137 -22.89 4.09 -2.95
C GLU A 137 -23.60 2.84 -3.49
N PRO A 138 -24.42 2.89 -4.56
CA PRO A 138 -25.02 1.70 -5.12
C PRO A 138 -23.99 0.72 -5.68
N LEU A 139 -22.94 1.20 -6.35
CA LEU A 139 -21.88 0.33 -6.90
C LEU A 139 -21.10 -0.39 -5.79
N LEU A 140 -20.76 0.31 -4.71
CA LEU A 140 -20.09 -0.30 -3.55
C LEU A 140 -20.99 -1.34 -2.87
N ARG A 141 -22.26 -1.02 -2.61
CA ARG A 141 -23.20 -1.99 -2.02
C ARG A 141 -23.30 -3.25 -2.85
N GLN A 142 -23.48 -3.12 -4.17
CA GLN A 142 -23.57 -4.26 -5.07
C GLN A 142 -22.27 -5.08 -5.07
N ALA A 143 -21.10 -4.45 -5.14
CA ALA A 143 -19.81 -5.14 -5.12
C ALA A 143 -19.60 -5.93 -3.82
N LEU A 144 -19.90 -5.31 -2.66
CA LEU A 144 -19.67 -5.91 -1.35
C LEU A 144 -20.65 -7.03 -1.01
N HIS A 145 -21.87 -7.05 -1.60
CA HIS A 145 -22.87 -8.09 -1.37
C HIS A 145 -22.63 -9.35 -2.22
N GLY A 146 -22.16 -9.20 -3.43
CA GLY A 146 -22.08 -10.27 -4.42
C GLY A 146 -20.76 -11.03 -4.47
N ASP A 147 -19.69 -10.54 -3.84
CA ASP A 147 -18.35 -11.07 -4.02
C ASP A 147 -17.52 -11.03 -2.72
N LEU A 148 -17.17 -12.22 -2.21
CA LEU A 148 -16.30 -12.36 -1.02
C LEU A 148 -14.92 -11.74 -1.25
N ALA A 149 -14.37 -11.85 -2.46
CA ALA A 149 -13.09 -11.23 -2.79
C ALA A 149 -13.17 -9.69 -2.78
N ALA A 150 -14.30 -9.12 -3.19
CA ALA A 150 -14.55 -7.69 -3.08
C ALA A 150 -14.70 -7.23 -1.63
N ARG A 151 -15.43 -7.99 -0.83
CA ARG A 151 -15.71 -7.65 0.58
C ARG A 151 -14.45 -7.67 1.44
N TRP A 152 -13.61 -8.68 1.26
CA TRP A 152 -12.45 -8.91 2.12
C TRP A 152 -11.12 -8.57 1.45
N ASN A 153 -11.11 -8.26 0.15
CA ASN A 153 -9.91 -8.05 -0.67
C ASN A 153 -8.89 -9.20 -0.61
N HIS A 154 -9.38 -10.41 -0.37
CA HIS A 154 -8.63 -11.65 -0.34
C HIS A 154 -9.31 -12.70 -1.21
N PRO A 155 -8.55 -13.67 -1.78
CA PRO A 155 -9.16 -14.73 -2.58
C PRO A 155 -10.10 -15.58 -1.72
N PRO A 156 -11.23 -16.09 -2.29
CA PRO A 156 -12.25 -16.85 -1.54
C PRO A 156 -11.66 -18.01 -0.75
N TRP A 157 -10.75 -18.80 -1.34
CA TRP A 157 -10.12 -19.93 -0.67
C TRP A 157 -9.39 -19.54 0.63
N TRP A 158 -8.81 -18.33 0.67
CA TRP A 158 -8.14 -17.82 1.88
C TRP A 158 -9.15 -17.42 2.96
N VAL A 159 -10.24 -16.78 2.56
CA VAL A 159 -11.34 -16.43 3.46
C VAL A 159 -11.93 -17.69 4.09
N GLU A 160 -12.26 -18.70 3.27
CA GLU A 160 -12.81 -19.99 3.70
C GLU A 160 -11.85 -20.72 4.65
N ARG A 161 -10.55 -20.70 4.34
CA ARG A 161 -9.52 -21.31 5.19
C ARG A 161 -9.46 -20.63 6.55
N LEU A 162 -9.48 -19.30 6.59
CA LEU A 162 -9.49 -18.57 7.87
C LEU A 162 -10.77 -18.78 8.66
N GLN A 163 -11.92 -18.92 8.01
CA GLN A 163 -13.18 -19.25 8.67
C GLN A 163 -13.11 -20.63 9.35
N SER A 164 -12.48 -21.61 8.70
CA SER A 164 -12.28 -22.94 9.25
C SER A 164 -11.30 -22.94 10.43
N ASP A 165 -10.13 -22.30 10.24
CA ASP A 165 -9.03 -22.37 11.22
C ASP A 165 -9.23 -21.43 12.41
N HIS A 166 -9.97 -20.30 12.20
CA HIS A 166 -10.19 -19.26 13.22
C HIS A 166 -11.64 -18.79 13.24
N PRO A 167 -12.62 -19.65 13.58
CA PRO A 167 -14.06 -19.40 13.42
C PRO A 167 -14.56 -18.14 14.12
N THR A 168 -13.95 -17.73 15.24
CA THR A 168 -14.32 -16.52 15.99
C THR A 168 -13.51 -15.29 15.61
N ALA A 169 -12.32 -15.44 15.01
CA ALA A 169 -11.38 -14.34 14.79
C ALA A 169 -11.15 -13.99 13.30
N TRP A 170 -11.60 -14.83 12.36
CA TRP A 170 -11.30 -14.69 10.94
C TRP A 170 -11.62 -13.30 10.36
N ALA A 171 -12.75 -12.71 10.75
CA ALA A 171 -13.17 -11.41 10.26
C ALA A 171 -12.23 -10.29 10.75
N ALA A 172 -11.81 -10.35 12.02
CA ALA A 172 -10.85 -9.40 12.59
C ALA A 172 -9.46 -9.56 11.97
N ILE A 173 -9.04 -10.79 11.66
CA ILE A 173 -7.76 -11.07 10.95
C ILE A 173 -7.79 -10.43 9.57
N LEU A 174 -8.84 -10.65 8.78
CA LEU A 174 -8.96 -10.06 7.44
C LEU A 174 -9.05 -8.52 7.49
N ALA A 175 -9.81 -7.96 8.42
CA ALA A 175 -9.90 -6.52 8.62
C ALA A 175 -8.54 -5.90 9.00
N SER A 176 -7.77 -6.57 9.86
CA SER A 176 -6.41 -6.15 10.21
C SER A 176 -5.46 -6.19 9.01
N ALA A 177 -5.57 -7.21 8.14
CA ALA A 177 -4.75 -7.35 6.95
C ALA A 177 -5.02 -6.24 5.90
N GLN A 178 -6.16 -5.58 5.95
CA GLN A 178 -6.47 -4.44 5.07
C GLN A 178 -5.89 -3.10 5.57
N GLN A 179 -5.41 -3.06 6.80
CA GLN A 179 -4.76 -1.86 7.32
C GLN A 179 -3.32 -1.73 6.79
N PRO A 180 -2.77 -0.52 6.73
CA PRO A 180 -1.34 -0.33 6.49
C PRO A 180 -0.52 -1.14 7.49
N ALA A 181 0.48 -1.88 6.99
CA ALA A 181 1.33 -2.68 7.86
C ALA A 181 2.02 -1.78 8.91
N PRO A 182 1.98 -2.15 10.22
CA PRO A 182 2.72 -1.43 11.23
C PRO A 182 4.22 -1.57 10.99
N MET A 183 4.99 -0.58 11.42
CA MET A 183 6.44 -0.66 11.41
C MET A 183 6.93 -1.00 12.81
N ASP A 184 7.35 -2.24 12.98
CA ASP A 184 7.93 -2.72 14.24
C ASP A 184 9.45 -2.78 14.10
N LEU A 185 10.11 -2.35 15.16
CA LEU A 185 11.55 -2.38 15.32
C LEU A 185 11.90 -3.47 16.33
N ARG A 186 12.99 -4.21 16.06
CA ARG A 186 13.61 -5.11 17.01
C ARG A 186 14.84 -4.46 17.61
N VAL A 187 14.85 -4.30 18.92
CA VAL A 187 16.03 -3.81 19.65
C VAL A 187 17.08 -4.90 19.73
N ASN A 188 18.32 -4.56 19.40
CA ASN A 188 19.47 -5.41 19.67
C ASN A 188 19.82 -5.29 21.17
N THR A 189 19.38 -6.25 21.97
CA THR A 189 19.52 -6.22 23.44
C THR A 189 20.96 -6.32 23.92
N ALA A 190 21.91 -6.73 23.06
CA ALA A 190 23.34 -6.67 23.38
C ALA A 190 23.92 -5.24 23.28
N ARG A 191 23.20 -4.29 22.66
CA ARG A 191 23.70 -2.93 22.40
C ARG A 191 22.81 -1.84 22.98
N SER A 192 21.54 -2.11 23.20
CA SER A 192 20.57 -1.11 23.65
C SER A 192 19.41 -1.76 24.40
N THR A 193 18.56 -0.94 25.00
CA THR A 193 17.32 -1.37 25.66
C THR A 193 16.10 -0.77 24.96
N VAL A 194 14.92 -1.37 25.20
CA VAL A 194 13.64 -0.87 24.70
C VAL A 194 13.40 0.58 25.14
N ASP A 195 13.67 0.88 26.40
CA ASP A 195 13.43 2.22 26.94
C ASP A 195 14.41 3.25 26.38
N ALA A 196 15.69 2.91 26.25
CA ALA A 196 16.69 3.79 25.64
C ALA A 196 16.35 4.10 24.18
N LEU A 197 15.88 3.10 23.40
CA LEU A 197 15.41 3.34 22.03
C LEU A 197 14.19 4.26 22.03
N ARG A 198 13.19 4.00 22.86
CA ARG A 198 11.96 4.81 22.92
C ARG A 198 12.24 6.26 23.30
N GLN A 199 13.16 6.51 24.22
CA GLN A 199 13.60 7.86 24.57
C GLN A 199 14.24 8.58 23.37
N ARG A 200 15.12 7.90 22.62
CA ARG A 200 15.74 8.47 21.41
C ARG A 200 14.73 8.72 20.30
N LEU A 201 13.78 7.81 20.09
CA LEU A 201 12.68 8.00 19.15
C LEU A 201 11.83 9.21 19.52
N SER A 202 11.48 9.35 20.81
CA SER A 202 10.73 10.51 21.32
C SER A 202 11.49 11.82 21.12
N ALA A 203 12.79 11.85 21.43
CA ALA A 203 13.65 13.01 21.19
C ALA A 203 13.74 13.38 19.70
N ALA A 204 13.64 12.39 18.80
CA ALA A 204 13.55 12.60 17.34
C ALA A 204 12.13 12.90 16.84
N GLY A 205 11.16 13.15 17.72
CA GLY A 205 9.76 13.42 17.36
C GLY A 205 8.99 12.20 16.83
N MET A 206 9.47 10.98 17.09
CA MET A 206 8.84 9.73 16.64
C MET A 206 8.09 9.09 17.82
N GLN A 207 6.77 9.08 17.74
CA GLN A 207 5.94 8.38 18.72
C GLN A 207 6.07 6.87 18.57
N SER A 208 6.20 6.14 19.68
CA SER A 208 6.35 4.69 19.69
C SER A 208 5.75 4.04 20.93
N THR A 209 5.37 2.76 20.81
CA THR A 209 4.89 1.93 21.92
C THR A 209 5.77 0.68 22.04
N ALA A 210 6.05 0.26 23.27
CA ALA A 210 6.66 -1.04 23.52
C ALA A 210 5.64 -2.14 23.19
N CYS A 211 6.14 -3.22 22.56
CA CYS A 211 5.41 -4.45 22.34
C CYS A 211 6.02 -5.58 23.19
N THR A 212 5.71 -6.83 22.89
CA THR A 212 6.27 -7.98 23.60
C THR A 212 7.76 -8.13 23.33
N GLY A 213 8.56 -8.40 24.38
CA GLY A 213 9.99 -8.66 24.28
C GLY A 213 10.80 -7.42 23.85
N ALA A 214 11.62 -7.57 22.80
CA ALA A 214 12.48 -6.51 22.27
C ALA A 214 11.80 -5.64 21.18
N ALA A 215 10.49 -5.77 20.99
CA ALA A 215 9.76 -5.10 19.92
C ALA A 215 9.28 -3.70 20.34
N VAL A 216 9.48 -2.73 19.45
CA VAL A 216 8.97 -1.36 19.55
C VAL A 216 8.20 -1.03 18.27
N ARG A 217 6.94 -0.64 18.39
CA ARG A 217 6.09 -0.21 17.26
C ARG A 217 6.14 1.29 17.09
N LEU A 218 6.43 1.75 15.87
CA LEU A 218 6.28 3.16 15.51
C LEU A 218 4.80 3.48 15.24
N ALA A 219 4.34 4.65 15.71
CA ALA A 219 3.01 5.15 15.42
C ALA A 219 2.80 5.41 13.90
N ARG A 220 3.87 5.76 13.20
CA ARG A 220 3.91 5.93 11.75
C ARG A 220 5.20 5.36 11.18
N PRO A 221 5.18 4.64 10.06
CA PRO A 221 6.39 4.21 9.36
C PRO A 221 7.29 5.39 9.01
N ARG A 222 8.59 5.17 9.06
CA ARG A 222 9.63 6.15 8.72
C ARG A 222 10.69 5.49 7.83
N PRO A 223 11.40 6.25 7.00
CA PRO A 223 12.60 5.76 6.34
C PRO A 223 13.60 5.23 7.37
N VAL A 224 14.18 4.07 7.12
CA VAL A 224 15.08 3.42 8.10
C VAL A 224 16.30 4.26 8.44
N GLN A 225 16.73 5.11 7.53
CA GLN A 225 17.84 6.04 7.72
C GLN A 225 17.56 7.13 8.77
N GLU A 226 16.28 7.43 9.00
CA GLU A 226 15.86 8.42 10.02
C GLU A 226 15.76 7.80 11.43
N ILE A 227 15.80 6.45 11.53
CA ILE A 227 15.60 5.76 12.80
C ILE A 227 16.89 5.81 13.64
N PRO A 228 16.86 6.42 14.86
CA PRO A 228 18.01 6.45 15.74
C PRO A 228 18.54 5.05 16.06
N GLY A 229 19.85 4.84 15.86
CA GLY A 229 20.54 3.58 16.13
C GLY A 229 20.44 2.54 15.02
N PHE A 230 19.71 2.80 13.91
CA PHE A 230 19.61 1.84 12.80
C PHE A 230 20.97 1.61 12.12
N ALA A 231 21.67 2.67 11.74
CA ALA A 231 23.00 2.57 11.13
C ALA A 231 24.06 1.95 12.07
N ALA A 232 23.88 2.10 13.39
CA ALA A 232 24.76 1.51 14.41
C ALA A 232 24.43 0.03 14.71
N GLY A 233 23.41 -0.56 14.09
CA GLY A 233 22.98 -1.93 14.35
C GLY A 233 22.38 -2.15 15.74
N GLU A 234 21.87 -1.09 16.38
CA GLU A 234 21.17 -1.16 17.66
C GLU A 234 19.71 -1.56 17.49
N VAL A 235 19.17 -1.38 16.28
CA VAL A 235 17.82 -1.77 15.91
C VAL A 235 17.79 -2.33 14.50
N SER A 236 16.80 -3.19 14.23
CA SER A 236 16.45 -3.70 12.89
C SER A 236 14.93 -3.63 12.69
N VAL A 237 14.46 -3.63 11.44
CA VAL A 237 13.03 -3.71 11.14
C VAL A 237 12.63 -5.18 11.13
N GLN A 238 11.73 -5.56 12.04
CA GLN A 238 11.17 -6.89 12.11
C GLN A 238 9.81 -6.84 12.81
N SER A 239 8.78 -7.50 12.24
CA SER A 239 7.47 -7.53 12.86
C SER A 239 7.52 -8.13 14.27
N ALA A 240 6.71 -7.61 15.20
CA ALA A 240 6.68 -8.12 16.58
C ALA A 240 6.35 -9.61 16.64
N ALA A 241 5.45 -10.10 15.78
CA ALA A 241 5.13 -11.54 15.70
C ALA A 241 6.33 -12.39 15.28
N ALA A 242 7.09 -11.97 14.28
CA ALA A 242 8.28 -12.71 13.84
C ALA A 242 9.40 -12.75 14.89
N GLN A 243 9.44 -11.78 15.81
CA GLN A 243 10.40 -11.76 16.92
C GLN A 243 10.13 -12.86 17.97
N LEU A 244 8.93 -13.45 17.99
CA LEU A 244 8.58 -14.53 18.92
C LEU A 244 9.18 -15.89 18.54
N ALA A 245 9.56 -16.08 17.29
CA ALA A 245 10.04 -17.39 16.79
C ALA A 245 11.31 -17.86 17.52
N ALA A 246 12.34 -17.01 17.64
CA ALA A 246 13.59 -17.37 18.29
C ALA A 246 13.43 -17.68 19.80
N PRO A 247 12.72 -16.86 20.61
CA PRO A 247 12.44 -17.21 22.00
C PRO A 247 11.65 -18.51 22.19
N LEU A 248 10.73 -18.82 21.27
CA LEU A 248 9.97 -20.08 21.32
C LEU A 248 10.86 -21.28 21.05
N LEU A 249 11.77 -21.17 20.07
CA LEU A 249 12.73 -22.22 19.76
C LEU A 249 13.69 -22.50 20.93
N LEU A 250 14.15 -21.44 21.61
CA LEU A 250 15.11 -21.53 22.70
C LEU A 250 14.52 -22.00 24.04
N ARG A 251 13.19 -21.98 24.21
CA ARG A 251 12.52 -22.45 25.43
C ARG A 251 12.58 -23.98 25.61
N GLY A 252 12.93 -24.72 24.57
CA GLY A 252 13.07 -26.17 24.60
C GLY A 252 14.51 -26.65 24.75
N LEU A 253 15.46 -25.74 24.85
CA LEU A 253 16.88 -25.99 25.09
C LEU A 253 17.25 -25.62 26.51
#